data_9a5808c1c76e5c4c81bb130e355400b6
#
_entry.id   9a5808c1c76e5c4c81bb130e355400b6
#
_cell.length_a   1.000
_cell.length_b   1.000
_cell.length_c   1.000
_cell.angle_alpha   90.00
_cell.angle_beta   90.00
_cell.angle_gamma   90.00
#
_symmetry.space_group_name_H-M   'P 1'
#
loop_
_entity.id
_entity.type
_entity.pdbx_description
1 polymer ?
#
loop_
_entity_poly.entity_id
_entity_poly.type
_entity_poly.pdbx_seq_one_letter_code
_entity_poly.pdbx_strand_id
1 'polypeptide(L)'
;MRRDDFTFLHPLRVRWAEVDRQDVVFNANYFLYFDVAVAEYWRAIGIPYPEGYVDTYGTDIYAVRAAAEYHGSATYDDVLDVGCRVGRIGRSSLQFVLGVWLGEKHITSGELIYVNADPKTRKSAQWPEAFRKAIVDFERVAPEAGGGTPR
;
A
#
# COMPACT_ATOMS: atom_id res chain seq x y z
N MET A 1 -11.55 5.55 8.87
CA MET A 1 -10.44 4.55 8.87
C MET A 1 -10.13 4.18 10.30
N ARG A 2 -10.21 2.90 10.63
CA ARG A 2 -9.88 2.38 11.96
C ARG A 2 -8.71 1.42 11.83
N ARG A 3 -7.85 1.37 12.85
CA ARG A 3 -6.70 0.45 12.89
C ARG A 3 -7.13 -1.01 12.71
N ASP A 4 -8.27 -1.39 13.27
CA ASP A 4 -8.82 -2.75 13.20
C ASP A 4 -9.38 -3.15 11.83
N ASP A 5 -9.52 -2.21 10.90
CA ASP A 5 -9.92 -2.52 9.53
C ASP A 5 -8.79 -3.22 8.74
N PHE A 6 -7.56 -3.15 9.25
CA PHE A 6 -6.37 -3.69 8.60
C PHE A 6 -6.06 -5.10 9.13
N THR A 7 -5.99 -6.06 8.24
CA THR A 7 -5.47 -7.40 8.54
C THR A 7 -3.97 -7.37 8.74
N PHE A 8 -3.30 -6.45 8.03
CA PHE A 8 -1.85 -6.33 8.00
C PHE A 8 -1.39 -4.98 8.51
N LEU A 9 -0.47 -5.02 9.49
CA LEU A 9 0.23 -3.87 10.04
C LEU A 9 1.73 -4.20 10.09
N HIS A 10 2.55 -3.36 9.48
CA HIS A 10 4.00 -3.53 9.49
C HIS A 10 4.64 -2.54 10.47
N PRO A 11 5.40 -3.02 11.47
CA PRO A 11 6.11 -2.12 12.39
C PRO A 11 7.32 -1.50 11.70
N LEU A 12 7.48 -0.18 11.84
CA LEU A 12 8.56 0.57 11.23
C LEU A 12 9.12 1.58 12.23
N ARG A 13 10.43 1.54 12.48
CA ARG A 13 11.10 2.51 13.33
C ARG A 13 11.56 3.70 12.51
N VAL A 14 11.22 4.92 12.97
CA VAL A 14 11.67 6.17 12.36
C VAL A 14 13.17 6.32 12.55
N ARG A 15 13.90 6.53 11.46
CA ARG A 15 15.36 6.69 11.45
C ARG A 15 15.73 8.17 11.54
N TRP A 16 16.95 8.43 12.04
CA TRP A 16 17.49 9.79 12.16
C TRP A 16 17.44 10.59 10.86
N ALA A 17 17.78 9.95 9.74
CA ALA A 17 17.79 10.60 8.43
C ALA A 17 16.40 11.00 7.91
N GLU A 18 15.32 10.54 8.54
CA GLU A 18 13.94 10.78 8.09
C GLU A 18 13.27 11.98 8.75
N VAL A 19 13.95 12.56 9.75
CA VAL A 19 13.44 13.69 10.54
C VAL A 19 13.97 15.00 9.94
N ASP A 20 13.11 16.00 9.83
CA ASP A 20 13.45 17.31 9.31
C ASP A 20 13.82 18.31 10.41
N ARG A 21 14.05 19.58 10.01
CA ARG A 21 14.41 20.63 10.95
C ARG A 21 13.32 20.91 12.01
N GLN A 22 12.07 20.52 11.76
CA GLN A 22 10.98 20.69 12.71
C GLN A 22 10.93 19.56 13.76
N ASP A 23 11.93 18.66 13.73
CA ASP A 23 12.04 17.49 14.60
C ASP A 23 10.88 16.49 14.44
N VAL A 24 10.33 16.43 13.25
CA VAL A 24 9.28 15.49 12.87
C VAL A 24 9.65 14.79 11.56
N VAL A 25 9.07 13.63 11.32
CA VAL A 25 9.23 12.93 10.03
C VAL A 25 8.87 13.88 8.90
N PHE A 26 9.81 14.07 7.96
CA PHE A 26 9.59 14.87 6.76
C PHE A 26 8.42 14.28 5.97
N ASN A 27 7.45 15.10 5.60
CA ASN A 27 6.16 14.66 5.06
C ASN A 27 6.28 13.69 3.87
N ALA A 28 7.24 13.90 2.97
CA ALA A 28 7.45 13.01 1.82
C ALA A 28 7.89 11.60 2.22
N ASN A 29 8.49 11.41 3.37
CA ASN A 29 8.95 10.09 3.84
C ASN A 29 7.81 9.13 4.15
N TYR A 30 6.59 9.62 4.38
CA TYR A 30 5.42 8.74 4.54
C TYR A 30 5.13 7.94 3.27
N PHE A 31 5.43 8.47 2.10
CA PHE A 31 5.32 7.71 0.85
C PHE A 31 6.32 6.56 0.78
N LEU A 32 7.52 6.72 1.34
CA LEU A 32 8.47 5.62 1.49
C LEU A 32 7.96 4.57 2.49
N TYR A 33 7.33 4.99 3.57
CA TYR A 33 6.72 4.08 4.53
C TYR A 33 5.56 3.28 3.91
N PHE A 34 4.78 3.92 3.05
CA PHE A 34 3.73 3.26 2.29
C PHE A 34 4.31 2.20 1.36
N ASP A 35 5.40 2.53 0.67
CA ASP A 35 6.08 1.60 -0.23
C ASP A 35 6.61 0.37 0.49
N VAL A 36 7.24 0.56 1.65
CA VAL A 36 7.66 -0.55 2.53
C VAL A 36 6.46 -1.43 2.92
N ALA A 37 5.37 -0.82 3.36
CA ALA A 37 4.18 -1.57 3.75
C ALA A 37 3.54 -2.33 2.59
N VAL A 38 3.53 -1.76 1.39
CA VAL A 38 3.05 -2.43 0.17
C VAL A 38 3.93 -3.64 -0.15
N ALA A 39 5.26 -3.50 -0.08
CA ALA A 39 6.16 -4.64 -0.31
C ALA A 39 5.94 -5.77 0.69
N GLU A 40 5.75 -5.43 1.97
CA GLU A 40 5.46 -6.42 3.02
C GLU A 40 4.06 -7.03 2.87
N TYR A 41 3.08 -6.25 2.40
CA TYR A 41 1.74 -6.75 2.11
C TYR A 41 1.78 -7.84 1.03
N TRP A 42 2.56 -7.66 -0.05
CA TRP A 42 2.75 -8.67 -1.09
C TRP A 42 3.30 -9.97 -0.52
N ARG A 43 4.25 -9.89 0.41
CA ARG A 43 4.77 -11.07 1.12
C ARG A 43 3.70 -11.71 1.99
N ALA A 44 2.91 -10.91 2.69
CA ALA A 44 1.87 -11.39 3.60
C ALA A 44 0.76 -12.17 2.88
N ILE A 45 0.39 -11.77 1.65
CA ILE A 45 -0.59 -12.51 0.85
C ILE A 45 0.02 -13.72 0.13
N GLY A 46 1.31 -14.01 0.32
CA GLY A 46 2.00 -15.16 -0.29
C GLY A 46 2.43 -14.96 -1.74
N ILE A 47 2.46 -13.73 -2.23
CA ILE A 47 2.85 -13.38 -3.61
C ILE A 47 3.94 -12.30 -3.54
N PRO A 48 5.20 -12.65 -3.16
CA PRO A 48 6.26 -11.67 -3.03
C PRO A 48 6.58 -11.02 -4.38
N TYR A 49 6.75 -9.71 -4.36
CA TYR A 49 7.13 -8.94 -5.56
C TYR A 49 8.67 -8.84 -5.63
N PRO A 50 9.30 -8.98 -6.82
CA PRO A 50 8.67 -9.25 -8.13
C PRO A 50 8.47 -10.73 -8.46
N GLU A 51 9.15 -11.65 -7.78
CA GLU A 51 9.28 -13.06 -8.16
C GLU A 51 7.92 -13.77 -8.21
N GLY A 52 7.07 -13.53 -7.21
CA GLY A 52 5.76 -14.14 -7.11
C GLY A 52 4.72 -13.53 -8.05
N TYR A 53 5.03 -12.40 -8.69
CA TYR A 53 4.08 -11.70 -9.56
C TYR A 53 4.63 -11.48 -10.97
N VAL A 54 5.63 -10.61 -11.14
CA VAL A 54 6.15 -10.24 -12.48
C VAL A 54 6.73 -11.45 -13.18
N ASP A 55 7.56 -12.21 -12.49
CA ASP A 55 8.21 -13.38 -13.06
C ASP A 55 7.25 -14.53 -13.31
N THR A 56 6.13 -14.57 -12.56
CA THR A 56 5.11 -15.61 -12.69
C THR A 56 4.08 -15.30 -13.78
N TYR A 57 3.61 -14.06 -13.87
CA TYR A 57 2.47 -13.69 -14.73
C TYR A 57 2.86 -12.83 -15.94
N GLY A 58 4.07 -12.25 -15.96
CA GLY A 58 4.57 -11.45 -17.07
C GLY A 58 3.98 -10.05 -17.20
N THR A 59 3.17 -9.62 -16.25
CA THR A 59 2.68 -8.24 -16.13
C THR A 59 3.31 -7.55 -14.92
N ASP A 60 3.29 -6.23 -14.89
CA ASP A 60 3.87 -5.44 -13.81
C ASP A 60 2.90 -4.36 -13.35
N ILE A 61 3.18 -3.77 -12.20
CA ILE A 61 2.35 -2.77 -11.57
C ILE A 61 2.97 -1.38 -11.70
N TYR A 62 2.13 -0.39 -11.95
CA TYR A 62 2.56 1.00 -12.13
C TYR A 62 1.70 1.91 -11.28
N ALA A 63 2.36 2.73 -10.45
CA ALA A 63 1.67 3.72 -9.63
C ALA A 63 1.15 4.86 -10.52
N VAL A 64 -0.15 5.15 -10.42
CA VAL A 64 -0.79 6.23 -11.19
C VAL A 64 -1.29 7.35 -10.29
N ARG A 65 -1.40 7.10 -8.97
CA ARG A 65 -1.80 8.09 -7.98
C ARG A 65 -1.19 7.75 -6.64
N ALA A 66 -0.72 8.77 -5.94
CA ALA A 66 -0.32 8.69 -4.53
C ALA A 66 -0.86 9.93 -3.80
N ALA A 67 -1.45 9.73 -2.63
CA ALA A 67 -1.97 10.80 -1.80
C ALA A 67 -1.77 10.48 -0.32
N ALA A 68 -1.56 11.52 0.48
CA ALA A 68 -1.45 11.41 1.92
C ALA A 68 -2.17 12.57 2.61
N GLU A 69 -2.78 12.27 3.75
CA GLU A 69 -3.35 13.26 4.66
C GLU A 69 -2.68 13.10 6.02
N TYR A 70 -2.22 14.20 6.59
CA TYR A 70 -1.46 14.23 7.82
C TYR A 70 -2.34 14.68 8.98
N HIS A 71 -2.49 13.81 9.99
CA HIS A 71 -3.33 14.05 11.17
C HIS A 71 -2.50 14.31 12.42
N GLY A 72 -1.22 13.94 12.40
CA GLY A 72 -0.28 14.10 13.47
C GLY A 72 1.15 13.94 13.00
N SER A 73 2.08 13.94 13.93
CA SER A 73 3.51 13.85 13.66
C SER A 73 4.14 12.68 14.40
N ALA A 74 5.20 12.14 13.84
CA ALA A 74 6.11 11.21 14.47
C ALA A 74 7.51 11.80 14.47
N THR A 75 8.37 11.36 15.38
CA THR A 75 9.74 11.83 15.50
C THR A 75 10.74 10.67 15.49
N TYR A 76 12.01 11.01 15.58
CA TYR A 76 13.10 10.04 15.66
C TYR A 76 12.83 8.96 16.70
N ASP A 77 13.12 7.73 16.34
CA ASP A 77 13.04 6.52 17.16
C ASP A 77 11.63 6.04 17.53
N ASP A 78 10.59 6.76 17.11
CA ASP A 78 9.22 6.26 17.21
C ASP A 78 9.06 4.96 16.41
N VAL A 79 8.31 4.01 16.95
CA VAL A 79 7.91 2.80 16.23
C VAL A 79 6.47 2.98 15.75
N LEU A 80 6.32 3.01 14.44
CA LEU A 80 5.03 3.19 13.78
C LEU A 80 4.47 1.83 13.35
N ASP A 81 3.15 1.70 13.39
CA ASP A 81 2.44 0.63 12.71
C ASP A 81 1.90 1.16 11.39
N VAL A 82 2.40 0.64 10.28
CA VAL A 82 1.96 1.02 8.93
C VAL A 82 1.02 -0.06 8.41
N GLY A 83 -0.26 0.27 8.36
CA GLY A 83 -1.29 -0.60 7.81
C GLY A 83 -1.40 -0.45 6.30
N CYS A 84 -1.55 -1.59 5.63
CA CYS A 84 -1.80 -1.65 4.20
C CYS A 84 -2.94 -2.64 3.94
N ARG A 85 -3.94 -2.24 3.20
CA ARG A 85 -5.02 -3.11 2.74
C ARG A 85 -5.48 -2.72 1.35
N VAL A 86 -6.07 -3.65 0.63
CA VAL A 86 -6.71 -3.35 -0.64
C VAL A 86 -8.14 -2.87 -0.35
N GLY A 87 -8.43 -1.62 -0.70
CA GLY A 87 -9.76 -1.04 -0.56
C GLY A 87 -10.66 -1.33 -1.75
N ARG A 88 -10.08 -1.38 -2.95
CA ARG A 88 -10.81 -1.64 -4.20
C ARG A 88 -9.92 -2.38 -5.19
N ILE A 89 -10.50 -3.33 -5.91
CA ILE A 89 -9.84 -4.02 -7.00
C ILE A 89 -10.76 -4.04 -8.22
N GLY A 90 -10.32 -3.38 -9.30
CA GLY A 90 -10.99 -3.36 -10.59
C GLY A 90 -10.48 -4.44 -11.53
N ARG A 91 -10.75 -4.29 -12.83
CA ARG A 91 -10.23 -5.21 -13.84
C ARG A 91 -8.71 -5.17 -13.93
N SER A 92 -8.13 -3.96 -13.97
CA SER A 92 -6.68 -3.72 -14.09
C SER A 92 -6.15 -2.70 -13.07
N SER A 93 -7.01 -2.08 -12.27
CA SER A 93 -6.64 -1.11 -11.25
C SER A 93 -6.82 -1.67 -9.85
N LEU A 94 -6.00 -1.18 -8.91
CA LEU A 94 -6.03 -1.57 -7.52
C LEU A 94 -5.77 -0.34 -6.66
N GLN A 95 -6.57 -0.18 -5.61
CA GLN A 95 -6.38 0.86 -4.61
C GLN A 95 -5.85 0.24 -3.33
N PHE A 96 -4.65 0.64 -2.93
CA PHE A 96 -4.20 0.44 -1.56
C PHE A 96 -4.68 1.58 -0.67
N VAL A 97 -5.24 1.23 0.46
CA VAL A 97 -5.57 2.12 1.56
C VAL A 97 -4.49 1.91 2.62
N LEU A 98 -3.88 3.00 3.05
CA LEU A 98 -2.79 2.98 4.02
C LEU A 98 -3.15 3.82 5.23
N GLY A 99 -2.65 3.41 6.38
CA GLY A 99 -2.77 4.14 7.61
C GLY A 99 -1.51 3.99 8.45
N VAL A 100 -1.12 5.05 9.13
CA VAL A 100 0.04 5.07 10.00
C VAL A 100 -0.41 5.42 11.41
N TRP A 101 -0.01 4.61 12.38
CA TRP A 101 -0.31 4.82 13.79
C TRP A 101 0.95 4.83 14.65
N LEU A 102 0.94 5.70 15.65
CA LEU A 102 1.87 5.68 16.77
C LEU A 102 1.07 5.25 18.02
N GLY A 103 1.17 3.99 18.40
CA GLY A 103 0.25 3.39 19.35
C GLY A 103 -1.19 3.47 18.84
N GLU A 104 -2.07 4.12 19.61
CA GLU A 104 -3.48 4.34 19.23
C GLU A 104 -3.69 5.63 18.40
N LYS A 105 -2.65 6.48 18.30
CA LYS A 105 -2.77 7.76 17.61
C LYS A 105 -2.64 7.58 16.10
N HIS A 106 -3.67 7.96 15.36
CA HIS A 106 -3.65 7.98 13.90
C HIS A 106 -2.82 9.17 13.40
N ILE A 107 -1.70 8.88 12.72
CA ILE A 107 -0.72 9.88 12.26
C ILE A 107 -1.01 10.31 10.82
N THR A 108 -1.25 9.37 9.92
CA THR A 108 -1.38 9.65 8.49
C THR A 108 -2.33 8.64 7.84
N SER A 109 -3.13 9.12 6.90
CA SER A 109 -3.88 8.29 5.96
C SER A 109 -3.24 8.36 4.59
N GLY A 110 -3.26 7.27 3.84
CA GLY A 110 -2.71 7.20 2.50
C GLY A 110 -3.59 6.47 1.50
N GLU A 111 -3.41 6.84 0.24
CA GLU A 111 -3.99 6.14 -0.90
C GLU A 111 -2.94 5.98 -1.99
N LEU A 112 -2.80 4.77 -2.50
CA LEU A 112 -2.00 4.48 -3.69
C LEU A 112 -2.88 3.77 -4.70
N ILE A 113 -2.88 4.22 -5.95
CA ILE A 113 -3.56 3.52 -7.04
C ILE A 113 -2.52 2.99 -8.00
N TYR A 114 -2.59 1.68 -8.24
CA TYR A 114 -1.75 0.97 -9.19
C TYR A 114 -2.57 0.43 -10.34
N VAL A 115 -1.94 0.33 -11.50
CA VAL A 115 -2.50 -0.32 -12.68
C VAL A 115 -1.58 -1.47 -13.08
N ASN A 116 -2.18 -2.63 -13.34
CA ASN A 116 -1.50 -3.77 -13.94
C ASN A 116 -1.40 -3.58 -15.45
N ALA A 117 -0.22 -3.76 -16.00
CA ALA A 117 0.02 -3.56 -17.43
C ALA A 117 1.11 -4.49 -17.96
N ASP A 118 1.06 -4.73 -19.26
CA ASP A 118 2.16 -5.38 -19.98
C ASP A 118 3.36 -4.41 -20.03
N PRO A 119 4.55 -4.82 -19.54
CA PRO A 119 5.71 -3.92 -19.47
C PRO A 119 6.28 -3.52 -20.84
N LYS A 120 6.00 -4.30 -21.89
CA LYS A 120 6.47 -4.04 -23.27
C LYS A 120 5.55 -3.07 -23.99
N THR A 121 4.24 -3.34 -23.97
CA THR A 121 3.25 -2.53 -24.70
C THR A 121 2.68 -1.39 -23.87
N ARG A 122 2.83 -1.43 -22.53
CA ARG A 122 2.27 -0.50 -21.56
C ARG A 122 0.74 -0.45 -21.57
N LYS A 123 0.10 -1.43 -22.20
CA LYS A 123 -1.36 -1.59 -22.17
C LYS A 123 -1.81 -2.27 -20.89
N SER A 124 -2.91 -1.79 -20.32
CA SER A 124 -3.51 -2.39 -19.14
C SER A 124 -3.88 -3.85 -19.36
N ALA A 125 -3.65 -4.66 -18.33
CA ALA A 125 -3.95 -6.08 -18.32
C ALA A 125 -4.79 -6.43 -17.11
N GLN A 126 -5.67 -7.40 -17.25
CA GLN A 126 -6.49 -7.91 -16.15
C GLN A 126 -5.60 -8.53 -15.07
N TRP A 127 -5.95 -8.32 -13.81
CA TRP A 127 -5.30 -8.99 -12.69
C TRP A 127 -5.43 -10.51 -12.83
N PRO A 128 -4.36 -11.28 -12.57
CA PRO A 128 -4.45 -12.73 -12.48
C PRO A 128 -5.49 -13.15 -11.43
N GLU A 129 -6.28 -14.17 -11.72
CA GLU A 129 -7.33 -14.64 -10.80
C GLU A 129 -6.76 -15.10 -9.47
N ALA A 130 -5.60 -15.76 -9.48
CA ALA A 130 -4.90 -16.18 -8.27
C ALA A 130 -4.51 -15.00 -7.37
N PHE A 131 -4.08 -13.89 -7.96
CA PHE A 131 -3.76 -12.67 -7.23
C PHE A 131 -5.02 -12.04 -6.60
N ARG A 132 -6.09 -11.91 -7.39
CA ARG A 132 -7.38 -11.42 -6.90
C ARG A 132 -7.89 -12.26 -5.73
N LYS A 133 -7.84 -13.58 -5.87
CA LYS A 133 -8.26 -14.51 -4.83
C LYS A 133 -7.43 -14.38 -3.55
N ALA A 134 -6.12 -14.27 -3.67
CA ALA A 134 -5.22 -14.11 -2.53
C ALA A 134 -5.56 -12.84 -1.72
N ILE A 135 -5.88 -11.74 -2.39
CA ILE A 135 -6.30 -10.50 -1.75
C ILE A 135 -7.64 -10.68 -1.02
N VAL A 136 -8.66 -11.21 -1.71
CA VAL A 136 -10.00 -11.37 -1.15
C VAL A 136 -9.99 -12.31 0.06
N ASP A 137 -9.21 -13.38 0.01
CA ASP A 137 -9.08 -14.33 1.12
C ASP A 137 -8.33 -13.75 2.32
N PHE A 138 -7.40 -12.81 2.07
CA PHE A 138 -6.58 -12.20 3.11
C PHE A 138 -7.28 -11.05 3.83
N GLU A 139 -8.06 -10.24 3.11
CA GLU A 139 -8.63 -9.02 3.65
C GLU A 139 -9.77 -9.26 4.64
N ARG A 140 -9.69 -8.63 5.80
CA ARG A 140 -10.76 -8.64 6.81
C ARG A 140 -11.96 -7.83 6.36
N VAL A 141 -11.71 -6.68 5.72
CA VAL A 141 -12.73 -5.84 5.09
C VAL A 141 -12.67 -6.10 3.59
N ALA A 142 -13.70 -6.72 3.05
CA ALA A 142 -13.73 -7.10 1.63
C ALA A 142 -13.47 -5.90 0.72
N PRO A 143 -12.57 -6.02 -0.27
CA PRO A 143 -12.36 -4.97 -1.25
C PRO A 143 -13.62 -4.69 -2.08
N GLU A 144 -13.87 -3.41 -2.37
CA GLU A 144 -14.92 -3.03 -3.30
C GLU A 144 -14.58 -3.49 -4.72
N ALA A 145 -15.59 -3.96 -5.45
CA ALA A 145 -15.44 -4.22 -6.87
C ALA A 145 -15.35 -2.87 -7.62
N GLY A 146 -14.22 -2.61 -8.26
CA GLY A 146 -14.05 -1.41 -9.07
C GLY A 146 -14.82 -1.50 -10.38
N GLY A 147 -15.80 -0.62 -10.58
CA GLY A 147 -16.39 -0.36 -11.89
C GLY A 147 -15.57 0.71 -12.60
N GLY A 148 -14.98 0.35 -13.75
CA GLY A 148 -14.35 1.29 -14.68
C GLY A 148 -12.98 1.82 -14.29
N THR A 149 -12.07 1.83 -15.24
CA THR A 149 -10.77 2.50 -15.15
C THR A 149 -11.01 4.01 -14.96
N PRO A 150 -10.35 4.67 -13.98
CA PRO A 150 -10.28 6.12 -14.01
C PRO A 150 -9.57 6.53 -15.31
N ARG A 151 -10.20 7.39 -16.07
CA ARG A 151 -9.58 8.00 -17.26
C ARG A 151 -8.57 9.04 -16.86
#